data_94f1a2fa3602873e56b5e64966f515af
#
_entry.id   94f1a2fa3602873e56b5e64966f515af
#
_cell.length_a   1.000
_cell.length_b   1.000
_cell.length_c   1.000
_cell.angle_alpha   90.00
_cell.angle_beta   90.00
_cell.angle_gamma   90.00
#
_symmetry.space_group_name_H-M   'P 1'
#
loop_
_entity.id
_entity.type
_entity.pdbx_description
1 polymer ?
#
loop_
_entity_poly.entity_id
_entity_poly.type
_entity_poly.pdbx_seq_one_letter_code
_entity_poly.pdbx_strand_id
1 'polypeptide(L)'
;MEKKYMHTFLIIIVLLVCIAVAGMNYFKKSNEREIAKTAISEFLEEIRKTSPEAITCIRITFYTEGGADSREITDGERIKEIYPLLCDLSLGEETQLGVLDDGMSLEVEMGEEKYNYYFEGNILVMDNDIRYEVNNMGPLVKCLKR
;
A
#
# COMPACT_ATOMS: atom_id res chain seq x y z
N MET A 1 -51.35 -24.74 -11.26
CA MET A 1 -50.98 -23.37 -10.86
C MET A 1 -49.79 -23.31 -9.89
N GLU A 2 -49.64 -24.24 -8.99
CA GLU A 2 -48.60 -24.21 -7.94
C GLU A 2 -47.14 -24.28 -8.43
N LYS A 3 -46.80 -25.09 -9.45
CA LYS A 3 -45.43 -25.20 -9.94
C LYS A 3 -44.83 -23.89 -10.49
N LYS A 4 -45.67 -23.07 -11.13
CA LYS A 4 -45.24 -21.81 -11.75
C LYS A 4 -44.85 -20.76 -10.68
N TYR A 5 -45.61 -20.70 -9.60
CA TYR A 5 -45.31 -19.80 -8.47
C TYR A 5 -44.07 -20.24 -7.68
N MET A 6 -43.84 -21.55 -7.57
CA MET A 6 -42.66 -22.09 -6.90
C MET A 6 -41.36 -21.73 -7.66
N HIS A 7 -41.35 -21.77 -8.99
CA HIS A 7 -40.19 -21.36 -9.79
C HIS A 7 -39.94 -19.85 -9.64
N THR A 8 -40.99 -19.04 -9.72
CA THR A 8 -40.84 -17.57 -9.52
C THR A 8 -40.32 -17.23 -8.11
N PHE A 9 -40.79 -17.90 -7.09
CA PHE A 9 -40.35 -17.71 -5.71
C PHE A 9 -38.88 -18.12 -5.54
N LEU A 10 -38.46 -19.24 -6.15
CA LEU A 10 -37.06 -19.69 -6.12
C LEU A 10 -36.12 -18.68 -6.80
N ILE A 11 -36.52 -18.12 -7.94
CA ILE A 11 -35.74 -17.10 -8.65
C ILE A 11 -35.56 -15.85 -7.80
N ILE A 12 -36.62 -15.40 -7.10
CA ILE A 12 -36.56 -14.24 -6.22
C ILE A 12 -35.59 -14.49 -5.06
N ILE A 13 -35.61 -15.66 -4.44
CA ILE A 13 -34.67 -16.01 -3.35
C ILE A 13 -33.24 -15.99 -3.86
N VAL A 14 -32.95 -16.59 -5.01
CA VAL A 14 -31.60 -16.60 -5.60
C VAL A 14 -31.11 -15.17 -5.86
N LEU A 15 -31.96 -14.31 -6.43
CA LEU A 15 -31.62 -12.91 -6.67
C LEU A 15 -31.31 -12.16 -5.36
N LEU A 16 -32.12 -12.36 -4.31
CA LEU A 16 -31.89 -11.74 -3.01
C LEU A 16 -30.57 -12.21 -2.39
N VAL A 17 -30.25 -13.50 -2.48
CA VAL A 17 -28.97 -14.04 -2.01
C VAL A 17 -27.80 -13.45 -2.79
N CYS A 18 -27.91 -13.35 -4.13
CA CYS A 18 -26.87 -12.72 -4.95
C CYS A 18 -26.62 -11.24 -4.59
N ILE A 19 -27.69 -10.48 -4.34
CA ILE A 19 -27.61 -9.08 -3.91
C ILE A 19 -26.96 -8.98 -2.54
N ALA A 20 -27.33 -9.84 -1.60
CA ALA A 20 -26.74 -9.86 -0.25
C ALA A 20 -25.25 -10.19 -0.28
N VAL A 21 -24.83 -11.20 -1.06
CA VAL A 21 -23.42 -11.57 -1.24
C VAL A 21 -22.63 -10.44 -1.89
N ALA A 22 -23.17 -9.82 -2.94
CA ALA A 22 -22.53 -8.69 -3.62
C ALA A 22 -22.39 -7.49 -2.66
N GLY A 23 -23.41 -7.20 -1.86
CA GLY A 23 -23.39 -6.16 -0.84
C GLY A 23 -22.32 -6.42 0.23
N MET A 24 -22.25 -7.63 0.77
CA MET A 24 -21.22 -8.01 1.77
C MET A 24 -19.79 -7.86 1.20
N ASN A 25 -19.56 -8.29 -0.04
CA ASN A 25 -18.26 -8.15 -0.69
C ASN A 25 -17.89 -6.68 -0.91
N TYR A 26 -18.85 -5.85 -1.29
CA TYR A 26 -18.65 -4.41 -1.44
C TYR A 26 -18.27 -3.74 -0.11
N PHE A 27 -19.02 -4.03 0.96
CA PHE A 27 -18.71 -3.50 2.31
C PHE A 27 -17.34 -3.96 2.81
N LYS A 28 -17.00 -5.23 2.62
CA LYS A 28 -15.68 -5.76 3.00
C LYS A 28 -14.56 -5.02 2.28
N LYS A 29 -14.66 -4.88 0.96
CA LYS A 29 -13.66 -4.17 0.14
C LYS A 29 -13.55 -2.69 0.50
N SER A 30 -14.67 -2.02 0.81
CA SER A 30 -14.68 -0.62 1.24
C SER A 30 -13.96 -0.45 2.59
N ASN A 31 -14.20 -1.35 3.54
CA ASN A 31 -13.56 -1.32 4.86
C ASN A 31 -12.04 -1.59 4.76
N GLU A 32 -11.62 -2.55 3.94
CA GLU A 32 -10.21 -2.85 3.67
C GLU A 32 -9.46 -1.65 3.08
N ARG A 33 -10.10 -0.90 2.17
CA ARG A 33 -9.55 0.34 1.60
C ARG A 33 -9.35 1.43 2.65
N GLU A 34 -10.32 1.63 3.51
CA GLU A 34 -10.25 2.64 4.57
C GLU A 34 -9.14 2.30 5.58
N ILE A 35 -9.03 1.03 5.98
CA ILE A 35 -7.97 0.54 6.86
C ILE A 35 -6.60 0.76 6.21
N ALA A 36 -6.42 0.38 4.94
CA ALA A 36 -5.17 0.55 4.22
C ALA A 36 -4.77 2.02 4.13
N LYS A 37 -5.70 2.90 3.75
CA LYS A 37 -5.46 4.34 3.66
C LYS A 37 -5.07 4.94 5.01
N THR A 38 -5.72 4.51 6.09
CA THR A 38 -5.43 4.95 7.45
C THR A 38 -4.02 4.54 7.87
N ALA A 39 -3.64 3.27 7.68
CA ALA A 39 -2.33 2.76 8.07
C ALA A 39 -1.17 3.51 7.38
N ILE A 40 -1.32 3.84 6.09
CA ILE A 40 -0.30 4.62 5.37
C ILE A 40 -0.26 6.07 5.85
N SER A 41 -1.43 6.67 6.06
CA SER A 41 -1.50 8.05 6.56
C SER A 41 -0.86 8.16 7.94
N GLU A 42 -1.09 7.19 8.81
CA GLU A 42 -0.43 7.09 10.13
C GLU A 42 1.08 6.97 10.01
N PHE A 43 1.59 6.11 9.13
CA PHE A 43 3.03 5.99 8.87
C PHE A 43 3.65 7.31 8.39
N LEU A 44 3.04 7.98 7.40
CA LEU A 44 3.55 9.24 6.89
C LEU A 44 3.49 10.37 7.94
N GLU A 45 2.47 10.35 8.81
CA GLU A 45 2.38 11.28 9.93
C GLU A 45 3.43 10.98 11.01
N GLU A 46 3.67 9.71 11.31
CA GLU A 46 4.64 9.29 12.31
C GLU A 46 6.07 9.67 11.87
N ILE A 47 6.42 9.43 10.62
CA ILE A 47 7.72 9.90 10.07
C ILE A 47 7.86 11.41 10.25
N ARG A 48 6.83 12.21 9.92
CA ARG A 48 6.89 13.67 10.03
C ARG A 48 6.99 14.19 11.46
N LYS A 49 6.47 13.44 12.45
CA LYS A 49 6.53 13.78 13.87
C LYS A 49 7.82 13.33 14.54
N THR A 50 8.50 12.37 13.94
CA THR A 50 9.71 11.73 14.45
C THR A 50 10.94 12.55 14.00
N SER A 51 12.07 12.38 14.67
CA SER A 51 13.34 12.92 14.21
C SER A 51 14.13 11.86 13.42
N PRO A 52 15.06 12.26 12.52
CA PRO A 52 15.87 11.30 11.78
C PRO A 52 16.70 10.38 12.69
N GLU A 53 17.04 10.82 13.89
CA GLU A 53 17.79 10.04 14.88
C GLU A 53 16.99 8.85 15.44
N ALA A 54 15.66 8.88 15.38
CA ALA A 54 14.82 7.76 15.81
C ALA A 54 14.70 6.65 14.75
N ILE A 55 15.08 6.94 13.49
CA ILE A 55 15.17 5.93 12.44
C ILE A 55 16.48 5.16 12.64
N THR A 56 16.38 3.88 12.93
CA THR A 56 17.54 3.01 13.21
C THR A 56 18.01 2.27 11.96
N CYS A 57 17.10 2.00 11.03
CA CYS A 57 17.42 1.28 9.81
C CYS A 57 16.43 1.63 8.69
N ILE A 58 16.94 1.79 7.48
CA ILE A 58 16.13 1.83 6.25
C ILE A 58 16.63 0.69 5.37
N ARG A 59 15.74 -0.26 5.06
CA ARG A 59 16.04 -1.39 4.19
C ARG A 59 15.26 -1.25 2.89
N ILE A 60 15.96 -1.37 1.76
CA ILE A 60 15.38 -1.22 0.43
C ILE A 60 15.72 -2.47 -0.37
N THR A 61 14.73 -2.97 -1.11
CA THR A 61 14.93 -4.02 -2.10
C THR A 61 14.33 -3.57 -3.42
N PHE A 62 15.16 -3.46 -4.44
CA PHE A 62 14.71 -3.21 -5.81
C PHE A 62 14.55 -4.55 -6.53
N TYR A 63 13.40 -4.75 -7.15
CA TYR A 63 13.07 -5.93 -7.93
C TYR A 63 13.10 -5.56 -9.42
N THR A 64 13.83 -6.33 -10.21
CA THR A 64 13.94 -6.18 -11.66
C THR A 64 13.87 -7.56 -12.31
N GLU A 65 13.73 -7.63 -13.63
CA GLU A 65 13.78 -8.91 -14.35
C GLU A 65 15.08 -9.71 -14.07
N GLY A 66 16.18 -9.02 -13.72
CA GLY A 66 17.48 -9.64 -13.40
C GLY A 66 17.62 -10.15 -11.98
N GLY A 67 16.63 -9.94 -11.09
CA GLY A 67 16.66 -10.34 -9.70
C GLY A 67 16.36 -9.20 -8.72
N ALA A 68 16.78 -9.38 -7.46
CA ALA A 68 16.57 -8.41 -6.39
C ALA A 68 17.92 -7.85 -5.90
N ASP A 69 18.01 -6.52 -5.78
CA ASP A 69 19.12 -5.80 -5.15
C ASP A 69 18.66 -5.19 -3.83
N SER A 70 19.18 -5.73 -2.73
CA SER A 70 18.80 -5.29 -1.38
C SER A 70 19.93 -4.48 -0.74
N ARG A 71 19.56 -3.39 -0.08
CA ARG A 71 20.47 -2.51 0.66
C ARG A 71 19.91 -2.20 2.03
N GLU A 72 20.82 -2.09 2.98
CA GLU A 72 20.53 -1.69 4.35
C GLU A 72 21.29 -0.41 4.68
N ILE A 73 20.60 0.59 5.20
CA ILE A 73 21.16 1.90 5.56
C ILE A 73 20.95 2.08 7.05
N THR A 74 22.05 2.04 7.80
CA THR A 74 22.12 2.26 9.25
C THR A 74 22.97 3.47 9.60
N ASP A 75 23.62 4.06 8.59
CA ASP A 75 24.42 5.27 8.76
C ASP A 75 23.54 6.49 9.02
N GLY A 76 23.72 7.13 10.15
CA GLY A 76 22.88 8.24 10.60
C GLY A 76 22.95 9.47 9.70
N GLU A 77 24.09 9.77 9.06
CA GLU A 77 24.21 10.90 8.15
C GLU A 77 23.44 10.60 6.85
N ARG A 78 23.52 9.35 6.40
CA ARG A 78 22.74 8.91 5.23
C ARG A 78 21.24 8.91 5.49
N ILE A 79 20.81 8.50 6.69
CA ILE A 79 19.41 8.58 7.13
C ILE A 79 18.94 10.04 7.14
N LYS A 80 19.75 10.99 7.62
CA LYS A 80 19.43 12.42 7.61
C LYS A 80 19.26 12.99 6.19
N GLU A 81 20.00 12.49 5.22
CA GLU A 81 19.80 12.88 3.81
C GLU A 81 18.47 12.35 3.24
N ILE A 82 18.07 11.13 3.63
CA ILE A 82 16.87 10.45 3.13
C ILE A 82 15.61 10.97 3.85
N TYR A 83 15.71 11.31 5.14
CA TYR A 83 14.59 11.69 5.98
C TYR A 83 13.69 12.80 5.38
N PRO A 84 14.21 13.93 4.88
CA PRO A 84 13.37 14.95 4.26
C PRO A 84 12.56 14.42 3.08
N LEU A 85 13.12 13.49 2.31
CA LEU A 85 12.46 12.89 1.16
C LEU A 85 11.33 11.94 1.58
N LEU A 86 11.50 11.24 2.71
CA LEU A 86 10.42 10.43 3.32
C LEU A 86 9.30 11.33 3.85
N CYS A 87 9.65 12.45 4.50
CA CYS A 87 8.68 13.44 5.00
C CYS A 87 7.86 14.10 3.88
N ASP A 88 8.44 14.23 2.69
CA ASP A 88 7.82 14.87 1.52
C ASP A 88 6.87 13.94 0.75
N LEU A 89 6.86 12.65 1.08
CA LEU A 89 5.90 11.70 0.49
C LEU A 89 4.48 12.07 0.90
N SER A 90 3.55 11.94 -0.03
CA SER A 90 2.13 12.08 0.26
C SER A 90 1.31 11.07 -0.52
N LEU A 91 0.23 10.59 0.12
CA LEU A 91 -0.71 9.69 -0.51
C LEU A 91 -1.57 10.46 -1.52
N GLY A 92 -1.63 9.96 -2.73
CA GLY A 92 -2.50 10.44 -3.79
C GLY A 92 -3.83 9.68 -3.86
N GLU A 93 -4.37 9.59 -5.06
CA GLU A 93 -5.65 8.91 -5.30
C GLU A 93 -5.48 7.40 -5.43
N GLU A 94 -6.56 6.66 -5.16
CA GLU A 94 -6.63 5.24 -5.48
C GLU A 94 -6.58 5.05 -7.00
N THR A 95 -5.76 4.12 -7.46
CA THR A 95 -5.55 3.86 -8.89
C THR A 95 -5.77 2.39 -9.22
N GLN A 96 -6.09 2.11 -10.48
CA GLN A 96 -6.17 0.76 -11.02
C GLN A 96 -5.09 0.52 -12.08
N LEU A 97 -4.03 1.34 -12.09
CA LEU A 97 -2.91 1.13 -12.98
C LEU A 97 -2.34 -0.27 -12.80
N GLY A 98 -2.02 -0.91 -13.92
CA GLY A 98 -1.52 -2.27 -13.96
C GLY A 98 -0.13 -2.42 -13.33
N VAL A 99 0.29 -3.66 -13.18
CA VAL A 99 1.62 -4.03 -12.67
C VAL A 99 2.70 -3.44 -13.58
N LEU A 100 3.69 -2.78 -12.96
CA LEU A 100 4.92 -2.38 -13.61
C LEU A 100 5.98 -3.47 -13.37
N ASP A 101 6.90 -3.65 -14.32
CA ASP A 101 7.92 -4.71 -14.25
C ASP A 101 8.95 -4.50 -13.12
N ASP A 102 9.11 -3.24 -12.68
CA ASP A 102 10.06 -2.85 -11.63
C ASP A 102 9.33 -2.53 -10.32
N GLY A 103 9.65 -3.26 -9.26
CA GLY A 103 9.13 -3.06 -7.92
C GLY A 103 10.19 -2.60 -6.92
N MET A 104 9.75 -2.04 -5.79
CA MET A 104 10.61 -1.66 -4.68
C MET A 104 9.91 -1.97 -3.36
N SER A 105 10.59 -2.69 -2.46
CA SER A 105 10.20 -2.78 -1.06
C SER A 105 10.99 -1.76 -0.25
N LEU A 106 10.30 -1.02 0.62
CA LEU A 106 10.87 -0.07 1.56
C LEU A 106 10.45 -0.45 2.97
N GLU A 107 11.42 -0.81 3.81
CA GLU A 107 11.22 -1.03 5.23
C GLU A 107 11.91 0.09 6.01
N VAL A 108 11.20 0.68 6.96
CA VAL A 108 11.72 1.71 7.87
C VAL A 108 11.53 1.23 9.30
N GLU A 109 12.61 1.15 10.06
CA GLU A 109 12.60 0.81 11.47
C GLU A 109 12.72 2.08 12.31
N MET A 110 11.75 2.30 13.21
CA MET A 110 11.71 3.43 14.15
C MET A 110 11.44 2.90 15.56
N GLY A 111 12.47 2.89 16.40
CA GLY A 111 12.38 2.28 17.72
C GLY A 111 12.09 0.77 17.64
N GLU A 112 10.96 0.33 18.19
CA GLU A 112 10.51 -1.06 18.14
C GLU A 112 9.59 -1.35 16.96
N GLU A 113 9.18 -0.34 16.22
CA GLU A 113 8.23 -0.45 15.12
C GLU A 113 8.93 -0.61 13.76
N LYS A 114 8.30 -1.39 12.91
CA LYS A 114 8.74 -1.65 11.54
C LYS A 114 7.60 -1.39 10.57
N TYR A 115 7.87 -0.54 9.59
CA TYR A 115 6.96 -0.20 8.51
C TYR A 115 7.50 -0.79 7.22
N ASN A 116 6.71 -1.60 6.53
CA ASN A 116 7.12 -2.25 5.29
C ASN A 116 6.08 -2.00 4.21
N TYR A 117 6.52 -1.41 3.10
CA TYR A 117 5.68 -1.04 1.98
C TYR A 117 6.27 -1.50 0.67
N TYR A 118 5.41 -1.93 -0.25
CA TYR A 118 5.80 -2.32 -1.58
C TYR A 118 5.27 -1.32 -2.62
N PHE A 119 6.16 -0.92 -3.53
CA PHE A 119 5.88 0.07 -4.56
C PHE A 119 6.16 -0.49 -5.94
N GLU A 120 5.32 -0.15 -6.91
CA GLU A 120 5.54 -0.32 -8.34
C GLU A 120 5.67 1.07 -8.97
N GLY A 121 6.90 1.53 -9.20
CA GLY A 121 7.17 2.92 -9.56
C GLY A 121 6.76 3.90 -8.45
N ASN A 122 5.79 4.74 -8.74
CA ASN A 122 5.17 5.66 -7.75
C ASN A 122 3.84 5.13 -7.18
N ILE A 123 3.52 3.87 -7.39
CA ILE A 123 2.29 3.25 -6.93
C ILE A 123 2.59 2.37 -5.73
N LEU A 124 1.98 2.66 -4.60
CA LEU A 124 1.97 1.81 -3.43
C LEU A 124 0.96 0.70 -3.62
N VAL A 125 1.41 -0.54 -3.48
CA VAL A 125 0.57 -1.73 -3.56
C VAL A 125 0.33 -2.28 -2.17
N MET A 126 -0.93 -2.37 -1.80
CA MET A 126 -1.37 -2.89 -0.51
C MET A 126 -1.96 -4.29 -0.69
N ASP A 127 -2.22 -4.95 0.44
CA ASP A 127 -2.96 -6.20 0.47
C ASP A 127 -4.29 -6.08 -0.32
N ASN A 128 -4.73 -7.20 -0.90
CA ASN A 128 -5.94 -7.27 -1.72
C ASN A 128 -5.91 -6.40 -3.00
N ASP A 129 -4.71 -6.12 -3.54
CA ASP A 129 -4.51 -5.36 -4.77
C ASP A 129 -5.08 -3.92 -4.73
N ILE A 130 -5.14 -3.34 -3.53
CA ILE A 130 -5.47 -1.94 -3.34
C ILE A 130 -4.22 -1.11 -3.67
N ARG A 131 -4.37 -0.10 -4.52
CA ARG A 131 -3.27 0.68 -5.07
C ARG A 131 -3.51 2.17 -4.88
N TYR A 132 -2.50 2.88 -4.43
CA TYR A 132 -2.51 4.33 -4.29
C TYR A 132 -1.34 4.97 -5.00
N GLU A 133 -1.56 6.09 -5.66
CA GLU A 133 -0.45 6.92 -6.10
C GLU A 133 0.27 7.52 -4.90
N VAL A 134 1.61 7.63 -4.99
CA VAL A 134 2.44 8.30 -3.99
C VAL A 134 3.18 9.42 -4.68
N ASN A 135 2.94 10.65 -4.23
CA ASN A 135 3.60 11.81 -4.75
C ASN A 135 5.03 11.92 -4.20
N ASN A 136 5.90 12.57 -4.95
CA ASN A 136 7.30 12.84 -4.60
C ASN A 136 8.20 11.60 -4.45
N MET A 137 7.78 10.45 -4.98
CA MET A 137 8.54 9.21 -4.94
C MET A 137 9.84 9.26 -5.74
N GLY A 138 9.87 9.99 -6.87
CA GLY A 138 11.03 10.07 -7.77
C GLY A 138 12.32 10.56 -7.10
N PRO A 139 12.34 11.67 -6.36
CA PRO A 139 13.49 12.14 -5.59
C PRO A 139 14.00 11.11 -4.58
N LEU A 140 13.10 10.45 -3.85
CA LEU A 140 13.42 9.41 -2.88
C LEU A 140 14.13 8.23 -3.57
N VAL A 141 13.53 7.66 -4.62
CA VAL A 141 14.11 6.53 -5.37
C VAL A 141 15.49 6.88 -5.94
N LYS A 142 15.66 8.09 -6.48
CA LYS A 142 16.95 8.56 -6.99
C LYS A 142 18.01 8.65 -5.88
N CYS A 143 17.62 9.07 -4.68
CA CYS A 143 18.50 9.11 -3.53
C CYS A 143 18.87 7.70 -3.07
N LEU A 144 17.91 6.78 -2.97
CA LEU A 144 18.12 5.41 -2.52
C LEU A 144 18.98 4.56 -3.47
N LYS A 145 19.03 4.89 -4.76
CA LYS A 145 19.85 4.21 -5.78
C LYS A 145 21.33 4.64 -5.78
N ARG A 146 21.69 5.68 -5.04
CA ARG A 146 23.10 6.15 -4.88
C ARG A 146 23.80 5.38 -3.75
#